data_01e9b52364cf98b75533dd93bbf06743
#
_entry.id   01e9b52364cf98b75533dd93bbf06743
#
_cell.length_a   1.000
_cell.length_b   1.000
_cell.length_c   1.000
_cell.angle_alpha   90.00
_cell.angle_beta   90.00
_cell.angle_gamma   90.00
#
_symmetry.space_group_name_H-M   'P 1'
#
loop_
_entity.id
_entity.type
_entity.pdbx_description
1 polymer ?
#
loop_
_entity_poly.entity_id
_entity_poly.type
_entity_poly.pdbx_seq_one_letter_code
_entity_poly.pdbx_strand_id
1 'polypeptide(L)'
;MKQLEIILRTYDGDSVHPRRFDKPKKDIVWRCVRSLCTAIKALPEQPHLTILDDHSTVQTVQFLRDETTFLGKNATIQTLKGTGNNDSMLEALTLAKESTAGLVYVIEDDYLHYPNALTVALETWQKFRPRCKLPFMAMTLVDCPSNYIDEPEDRRGLPNNDRGDGSTGMIIGGTDRPWRTICHTGVTFLLEKGVLQNYWQPFNEIARYWPYLEERSTFNKLWNTEVGLFGPLVPLSYHLWENHPFYPVDDLWDDNKYKYNCNELLAA
;
A
#
# COMPACT_ATOMS: atom_id res chain seq x y z
N MET A 1 1.97 18.34 -11.79
CA MET A 1 2.09 17.32 -10.70
C MET A 1 3.30 16.46 -11.00
N LYS A 2 3.99 15.88 -9.99
CA LYS A 2 4.96 14.82 -10.26
C LYS A 2 4.18 13.64 -10.84
N GLN A 3 4.67 13.02 -11.92
CA GLN A 3 4.06 11.84 -12.50
C GLN A 3 4.03 10.71 -11.47
N LEU A 4 2.94 9.97 -11.39
CA LEU A 4 2.75 8.82 -10.51
C LEU A 4 3.02 7.52 -11.29
N GLU A 5 3.77 6.61 -10.70
CA GLU A 5 3.84 5.21 -11.08
C GLU A 5 3.30 4.34 -9.96
N ILE A 6 2.51 3.32 -10.31
CA ILE A 6 1.96 2.34 -9.38
C ILE A 6 2.59 0.99 -9.70
N ILE A 7 3.13 0.33 -8.68
CA ILE A 7 3.72 -1.00 -8.78
C ILE A 7 2.93 -1.93 -7.88
N LEU A 8 2.15 -2.81 -8.50
CA LEU A 8 1.32 -3.80 -7.83
C LEU A 8 2.00 -5.16 -7.88
N ARG A 9 2.16 -5.80 -6.72
CA ARG A 9 2.58 -7.20 -6.61
C ARG A 9 1.35 -8.08 -6.52
N THR A 10 1.28 -9.17 -7.29
CA THR A 10 0.12 -10.06 -7.30
C THR A 10 0.49 -11.53 -7.35
N TYR A 11 -0.31 -12.34 -6.64
CA TYR A 11 -0.23 -13.79 -6.59
C TYR A 11 -1.59 -14.39 -6.19
N ASP A 12 -2.18 -15.24 -7.01
CA ASP A 12 -3.52 -15.81 -6.76
C ASP A 12 -3.52 -17.20 -6.11
N GLY A 13 -2.32 -17.75 -5.86
CA GLY A 13 -2.19 -19.07 -5.23
C GLY A 13 -2.45 -19.04 -3.73
N ASP A 14 -2.66 -20.23 -3.17
CA ASP A 14 -2.87 -20.38 -1.74
C ASP A 14 -1.62 -20.01 -0.96
N SER A 15 -1.81 -19.25 0.11
CA SER A 15 -0.74 -18.93 1.05
C SER A 15 -0.89 -19.78 2.30
N VAL A 16 0.23 -19.96 3.01
CA VAL A 16 0.29 -20.71 4.27
C VAL A 16 -0.40 -20.00 5.45
N HIS A 17 -0.75 -18.72 5.26
CA HIS A 17 -1.35 -17.94 6.35
C HIS A 17 -2.89 -18.02 6.31
N PRO A 18 -3.56 -18.09 7.47
CA PRO A 18 -5.02 -18.06 7.53
C PRO A 18 -5.55 -16.74 6.98
N ARG A 19 -6.56 -16.82 6.15
CA ARG A 19 -7.23 -15.63 5.59
C ARG A 19 -8.39 -15.23 6.48
N ARG A 20 -8.67 -13.93 6.54
CA ARG A 20 -9.83 -13.42 7.27
C ARG A 20 -11.13 -13.91 6.67
N PHE A 21 -11.18 -14.06 5.36
CA PHE A 21 -12.37 -14.48 4.62
C PHE A 21 -12.21 -15.92 4.16
N ASP A 22 -13.27 -16.72 4.34
CA ASP A 22 -13.37 -18.05 3.73
C ASP A 22 -13.64 -17.92 2.22
N LYS A 23 -12.68 -17.31 1.52
CA LYS A 23 -12.75 -17.06 0.07
C LYS A 23 -11.42 -17.45 -0.58
N PRO A 24 -11.45 -17.94 -1.82
CA PRO A 24 -10.23 -18.16 -2.58
C PRO A 24 -9.39 -16.89 -2.70
N LYS A 25 -8.07 -17.01 -2.62
CA LYS A 25 -7.14 -15.86 -2.77
C LYS A 25 -7.41 -15.11 -4.07
N LYS A 26 -7.69 -15.82 -5.14
CA LYS A 26 -8.07 -15.26 -6.44
C LYS A 26 -9.18 -14.22 -6.34
N ASP A 27 -10.24 -14.50 -5.56
CA ASP A 27 -11.39 -13.59 -5.43
C ASP A 27 -11.00 -12.30 -4.70
N ILE A 28 -10.07 -12.40 -3.72
CA ILE A 28 -9.49 -11.25 -3.03
C ILE A 28 -8.69 -10.40 -4.02
N VAL A 29 -7.76 -11.02 -4.75
CA VAL A 29 -6.94 -10.36 -5.78
C VAL A 29 -7.81 -9.61 -6.78
N TRP A 30 -8.83 -10.28 -7.31
CA TRP A 30 -9.70 -9.67 -8.32
C TRP A 30 -10.46 -8.45 -7.80
N ARG A 31 -10.94 -8.50 -6.54
CA ARG A 31 -11.63 -7.36 -5.92
C ARG A 31 -10.68 -6.20 -5.67
N CYS A 32 -9.52 -6.48 -5.11
CA CYS A 32 -8.53 -5.46 -4.80
C CYS A 32 -7.99 -4.77 -6.06
N VAL A 33 -7.66 -5.55 -7.10
CA VAL A 33 -7.25 -5.01 -8.40
C VAL A 33 -8.36 -4.15 -9.03
N ARG A 34 -9.60 -4.61 -9.01
CA ARG A 34 -10.73 -3.83 -9.52
C ARG A 34 -10.93 -2.52 -8.77
N SER A 35 -10.79 -2.55 -7.44
CA SER A 35 -10.88 -1.35 -6.61
C SER A 35 -9.76 -0.35 -6.91
N LEU A 36 -8.52 -0.84 -7.08
CA LEU A 36 -7.39 -0.03 -7.48
C LEU A 36 -7.62 0.60 -8.87
N CYS A 37 -8.07 -0.20 -9.85
CA CYS A 37 -8.40 0.30 -11.19
C CYS A 37 -9.51 1.36 -11.16
N THR A 38 -10.49 1.22 -10.26
CA THR A 38 -11.52 2.24 -10.04
C THR A 38 -10.91 3.53 -9.50
N ALA A 39 -10.03 3.45 -8.51
CA ALA A 39 -9.34 4.61 -7.96
C ALA A 39 -8.41 5.28 -9.01
N ILE A 40 -7.78 4.49 -9.88
CA ILE A 40 -6.97 5.03 -10.98
C ILE A 40 -7.85 5.78 -11.99
N LYS A 41 -9.02 5.24 -12.36
CA LYS A 41 -9.96 5.89 -13.30
C LYS A 41 -10.44 7.24 -12.80
N ALA A 42 -10.48 7.47 -11.51
CA ALA A 42 -10.86 8.74 -10.90
C ALA A 42 -9.78 9.82 -10.98
N LEU A 43 -8.54 9.45 -11.35
CA LEU A 43 -7.45 10.43 -11.49
C LEU A 43 -7.59 11.24 -12.79
N PRO A 44 -7.29 12.55 -12.74
CA PRO A 44 -7.33 13.41 -13.94
C PRO A 44 -6.25 13.04 -14.97
N GLU A 45 -5.13 12.50 -14.51
CA GLU A 45 -4.03 12.01 -15.34
C GLU A 45 -3.77 10.54 -15.01
N GLN A 46 -3.76 9.69 -16.04
CA GLN A 46 -3.54 8.27 -15.85
C GLN A 46 -2.08 7.99 -15.48
N PRO A 47 -1.82 7.29 -14.36
CA PRO A 47 -0.48 6.87 -13.98
C PRO A 47 0.02 5.75 -14.90
N HIS A 48 1.31 5.44 -14.80
CA HIS A 48 1.80 4.15 -15.26
C HIS A 48 1.49 3.10 -14.18
N LEU A 49 0.96 1.93 -14.59
CA LEU A 49 0.70 0.77 -13.71
C LEU A 49 1.57 -0.40 -14.16
N THR A 50 2.51 -0.81 -13.32
CA THR A 50 3.26 -2.05 -13.49
C THR A 50 2.70 -3.10 -12.54
N ILE A 51 2.24 -4.22 -13.08
CA ILE A 51 1.82 -5.38 -12.29
C ILE A 51 2.93 -6.43 -12.38
N LEU A 52 3.48 -6.79 -11.22
CA LEU A 52 4.42 -7.91 -11.05
C LEU A 52 3.63 -9.14 -10.63
N ASP A 53 3.46 -10.06 -11.56
CA ASP A 53 2.72 -11.29 -11.35
C ASP A 53 3.64 -12.44 -10.95
N ASP A 54 3.46 -12.98 -9.75
CA ASP A 54 4.21 -14.13 -9.24
C ASP A 54 3.55 -15.45 -9.68
N HIS A 55 3.52 -15.68 -11.00
CA HIS A 55 3.06 -16.93 -11.59
C HIS A 55 1.60 -17.30 -11.26
N SER A 56 0.73 -16.31 -11.23
CA SER A 56 -0.72 -16.53 -11.07
C SER A 56 -1.32 -17.39 -12.18
N THR A 57 -2.51 -17.89 -11.96
CA THR A 57 -3.24 -18.69 -12.95
C THR A 57 -3.50 -17.88 -14.23
N VAL A 58 -3.62 -18.59 -15.37
CA VAL A 58 -3.94 -17.97 -16.67
C VAL A 58 -5.23 -17.13 -16.59
N GLN A 59 -6.21 -17.57 -15.78
CA GLN A 59 -7.46 -16.84 -15.56
C GLN A 59 -7.20 -15.49 -14.89
N THR A 60 -6.35 -15.44 -13.86
CA THR A 60 -5.99 -14.20 -13.17
C THR A 60 -5.19 -13.29 -14.08
N VAL A 61 -4.21 -13.80 -14.82
CA VAL A 61 -3.46 -12.99 -15.79
C VAL A 61 -4.38 -12.39 -16.86
N GLN A 62 -5.36 -13.14 -17.35
CA GLN A 62 -6.35 -12.62 -18.30
C GLN A 62 -7.23 -11.54 -17.65
N PHE A 63 -7.72 -11.76 -16.43
CA PHE A 63 -8.46 -10.77 -15.66
C PHE A 63 -7.66 -9.46 -15.48
N LEU A 64 -6.37 -9.55 -15.14
CA LEU A 64 -5.49 -8.39 -14.99
C LEU A 64 -5.39 -7.58 -16.30
N ARG A 65 -5.26 -8.26 -17.44
CA ARG A 65 -5.25 -7.61 -18.76
C ARG A 65 -6.56 -6.90 -19.07
N ASP A 66 -7.68 -7.56 -18.81
CA ASP A 66 -9.01 -7.01 -19.09
C ASP A 66 -9.30 -5.78 -18.21
N GLU A 67 -9.02 -5.85 -16.90
CA GLU A 67 -9.23 -4.73 -15.97
C GLU A 67 -8.33 -3.53 -16.25
N THR A 68 -7.14 -3.73 -16.82
CA THR A 68 -6.19 -2.65 -17.12
C THR A 68 -6.26 -2.12 -18.54
N THR A 69 -7.15 -2.65 -19.38
CA THR A 69 -7.29 -2.25 -20.81
C THR A 69 -7.47 -0.74 -20.99
N PHE A 70 -8.16 -0.05 -20.05
CA PHE A 70 -8.38 1.39 -20.11
C PHE A 70 -7.10 2.22 -20.02
N LEU A 71 -6.01 1.66 -19.49
CA LEU A 71 -4.71 2.32 -19.39
C LEU A 71 -3.90 2.25 -20.71
N GLY A 72 -4.25 1.34 -21.59
CA GLY A 72 -3.54 1.14 -22.85
C GLY A 72 -2.04 0.91 -22.63
N LYS A 73 -1.20 1.75 -23.23
CA LYS A 73 0.27 1.68 -23.10
C LYS A 73 0.81 2.02 -21.70
N ASN A 74 -0.03 2.57 -20.82
CA ASN A 74 0.36 2.90 -19.45
C ASN A 74 0.19 1.71 -18.48
N ALA A 75 -0.23 0.54 -18.97
CA ALA A 75 -0.26 -0.69 -18.18
C ALA A 75 0.79 -1.68 -18.69
N THR A 76 1.55 -2.26 -17.77
CA THR A 76 2.51 -3.34 -18.03
C THR A 76 2.27 -4.47 -17.05
N ILE A 77 2.15 -5.71 -17.55
CA ILE A 77 2.07 -6.92 -16.72
C ILE A 77 3.33 -7.72 -17.00
N GLN A 78 4.10 -7.96 -15.97
CA GLN A 78 5.37 -8.69 -16.02
C GLN A 78 5.29 -9.91 -15.12
N THR A 79 5.72 -11.07 -15.63
CA THR A 79 5.91 -12.24 -14.76
C THR A 79 7.19 -12.05 -13.96
N LEU A 80 7.12 -12.27 -12.67
CA LEU A 80 8.26 -12.20 -11.76
C LEU A 80 9.36 -13.18 -12.20
N LYS A 81 10.62 -12.78 -12.11
CA LYS A 81 11.75 -13.65 -12.46
C LYS A 81 12.02 -14.70 -11.39
N GLY A 82 11.90 -14.31 -10.13
CA GLY A 82 11.95 -15.20 -8.98
C GLY A 82 10.58 -15.74 -8.59
N THR A 83 10.42 -16.13 -7.34
CA THR A 83 9.15 -16.58 -6.77
C THR A 83 9.02 -16.16 -5.32
N GLY A 84 7.78 -15.91 -4.91
CA GLY A 84 7.45 -15.67 -3.51
C GLY A 84 7.62 -14.22 -3.08
N ASN A 85 7.26 -13.99 -1.84
CA ASN A 85 7.09 -12.65 -1.29
C ASN A 85 8.38 -11.81 -1.32
N ASN A 86 9.52 -12.40 -0.97
CA ASN A 86 10.79 -11.67 -0.90
C ASN A 86 11.29 -11.23 -2.28
N ASP A 87 11.23 -12.11 -3.26
CA ASP A 87 11.64 -11.79 -4.63
C ASP A 87 10.72 -10.74 -5.25
N SER A 88 9.40 -10.88 -5.08
CA SER A 88 8.43 -9.92 -5.60
C SER A 88 8.56 -8.54 -4.92
N MET A 89 8.83 -8.50 -3.62
CA MET A 89 9.08 -7.24 -2.89
C MET A 89 10.37 -6.58 -3.39
N LEU A 90 11.45 -7.34 -3.51
CA LEU A 90 12.72 -6.80 -3.98
C LEU A 90 12.62 -6.26 -5.42
N GLU A 91 11.96 -6.98 -6.32
CA GLU A 91 11.76 -6.53 -7.70
C GLU A 91 10.87 -5.28 -7.75
N ALA A 92 9.77 -5.23 -6.98
CA ALA A 92 8.90 -4.05 -6.90
C ALA A 92 9.65 -2.80 -6.41
N LEU A 93 10.42 -2.94 -5.34
CA LEU A 93 11.23 -1.84 -4.81
C LEU A 93 12.34 -1.40 -5.76
N THR A 94 12.91 -2.34 -6.52
CA THR A 94 13.92 -2.04 -7.54
C THR A 94 13.29 -1.23 -8.68
N LEU A 95 12.15 -1.65 -9.21
CA LEU A 95 11.40 -0.89 -10.22
C LEU A 95 11.02 0.49 -9.71
N ALA A 96 10.53 0.59 -8.48
CA ALA A 96 10.19 1.87 -7.87
C ALA A 96 11.39 2.81 -7.76
N LYS A 97 12.57 2.29 -7.42
CA LYS A 97 13.83 3.05 -7.37
C LYS A 97 14.27 3.54 -8.76
N GLU A 98 14.06 2.72 -9.78
CA GLU A 98 14.45 3.01 -11.17
C GLU A 98 13.39 3.81 -11.93
N SER A 99 12.21 3.98 -11.37
CA SER A 99 11.10 4.73 -11.98
C SER A 99 11.53 6.10 -12.50
N THR A 100 10.97 6.52 -13.63
CA THR A 100 11.10 7.89 -14.13
C THR A 100 10.11 8.84 -13.46
N ALA A 101 9.06 8.32 -12.82
CA ALA A 101 8.08 9.12 -12.10
C ALA A 101 8.67 9.79 -10.85
N GLY A 102 8.10 10.88 -10.43
CA GLY A 102 8.51 11.58 -9.21
C GLY A 102 7.92 10.99 -7.94
N LEU A 103 6.77 10.31 -8.09
CA LEU A 103 6.07 9.58 -7.03
C LEU A 103 5.89 8.13 -7.44
N VAL A 104 6.04 7.22 -6.50
CA VAL A 104 5.78 5.79 -6.69
C VAL A 104 4.85 5.28 -5.59
N TYR A 105 3.88 4.45 -5.99
CA TYR A 105 2.99 3.76 -5.07
C TYR A 105 3.24 2.26 -5.19
N VAL A 106 3.88 1.67 -4.18
CA VAL A 106 4.14 0.24 -4.08
C VAL A 106 3.02 -0.38 -3.25
N ILE A 107 2.40 -1.44 -3.79
CA ILE A 107 1.21 -2.03 -3.19
C ILE A 107 1.11 -3.53 -3.45
N GLU A 108 0.41 -4.25 -2.57
CA GLU A 108 0.07 -5.66 -2.67
C GLU A 108 -1.38 -5.87 -3.15
N ASP A 109 -1.71 -7.08 -3.54
CA ASP A 109 -2.97 -7.45 -4.18
C ASP A 109 -4.12 -7.72 -3.21
N ASP A 110 -3.95 -7.46 -1.93
CA ASP A 110 -4.95 -7.63 -0.88
C ASP A 110 -5.40 -6.31 -0.23
N TYR A 111 -5.13 -5.18 -0.90
CA TYR A 111 -5.58 -3.85 -0.49
C TYR A 111 -6.82 -3.41 -1.27
N LEU A 112 -7.93 -3.23 -0.56
CA LEU A 112 -9.20 -2.74 -1.10
C LEU A 112 -9.27 -1.21 -1.01
N HIS A 113 -9.30 -0.52 -2.15
CA HIS A 113 -9.29 0.95 -2.23
C HIS A 113 -10.69 1.53 -2.29
N TYR A 114 -10.88 2.68 -1.65
CA TYR A 114 -12.01 3.55 -1.98
C TYR A 114 -11.85 4.18 -3.37
N PRO A 115 -12.94 4.45 -4.08
CA PRO A 115 -12.89 4.99 -5.43
C PRO A 115 -12.09 6.30 -5.57
N ASN A 116 -12.12 7.16 -4.55
CA ASN A 116 -11.39 8.42 -4.51
C ASN A 116 -10.03 8.35 -3.80
N ALA A 117 -9.57 7.15 -3.42
CA ALA A 117 -8.38 6.96 -2.58
C ALA A 117 -7.14 7.68 -3.10
N LEU A 118 -6.83 7.48 -4.39
CA LEU A 118 -5.64 8.07 -4.99
C LEU A 118 -5.79 9.59 -5.20
N THR A 119 -6.98 10.07 -5.54
CA THR A 119 -7.25 11.51 -5.67
C THR A 119 -7.01 12.23 -4.35
N VAL A 120 -7.61 11.74 -3.26
CA VAL A 120 -7.46 12.31 -1.92
C VAL A 120 -6.01 12.23 -1.44
N ALA A 121 -5.32 11.11 -1.70
CA ALA A 121 -3.92 10.96 -1.33
C ALA A 121 -3.03 11.99 -2.05
N LEU A 122 -3.21 12.18 -3.36
CA LEU A 122 -2.41 13.13 -4.15
C LEU A 122 -2.72 14.59 -3.79
N GLU A 123 -3.98 14.94 -3.56
CA GLU A 123 -4.35 16.28 -3.08
C GLU A 123 -3.76 16.57 -1.70
N THR A 124 -3.85 15.60 -0.77
CA THR A 124 -3.23 15.71 0.55
C THR A 124 -1.71 15.80 0.44
N TRP A 125 -1.10 15.02 -0.47
CA TRP A 125 0.33 15.13 -0.79
C TRP A 125 0.73 16.55 -1.17
N GLN A 126 0.01 17.17 -2.08
CA GLN A 126 0.25 18.54 -2.52
C GLN A 126 0.15 19.56 -1.37
N LYS A 127 -0.78 19.33 -0.44
CA LYS A 127 -0.97 20.16 0.73
C LYS A 127 0.15 19.99 1.77
N PHE A 128 0.62 18.76 1.97
CA PHE A 128 1.60 18.44 3.03
C PHE A 128 3.04 18.65 2.59
N ARG A 129 3.39 18.30 1.36
CA ARG A 129 4.78 18.32 0.89
C ARG A 129 5.48 19.69 1.07
N PRO A 130 4.85 20.83 0.76
CA PRO A 130 5.46 22.14 1.01
C PRO A 130 5.65 22.47 2.49
N ARG A 131 4.92 21.79 3.39
CA ARG A 131 4.98 22.02 4.85
C ARG A 131 5.87 21.00 5.56
N CYS A 132 6.17 19.89 4.92
CA CYS A 132 7.07 18.89 5.43
C CYS A 132 8.50 19.45 5.39
N LYS A 133 9.12 19.63 6.57
CA LYS A 133 10.48 20.16 6.70
C LYS A 133 11.56 19.10 6.47
N LEU A 134 11.17 17.82 6.44
CA LEU A 134 12.10 16.73 6.18
C LEU A 134 12.45 16.66 4.69
N PRO A 135 13.61 16.10 4.34
CA PRO A 135 14.08 15.98 2.95
C PRO A 135 13.08 15.34 2.04
N PHE A 136 12.38 14.32 2.53
CA PHE A 136 11.42 13.52 1.78
C PHE A 136 10.11 13.32 2.53
N MET A 137 9.09 12.84 1.78
CA MET A 137 7.79 12.51 2.32
C MET A 137 7.30 11.16 1.77
N ALA A 138 6.57 10.45 2.61
CA ALA A 138 5.87 9.22 2.27
C ALA A 138 4.47 9.22 2.92
N MET A 139 3.57 8.43 2.36
CA MET A 139 2.23 8.19 2.90
C MET A 139 1.87 6.72 2.77
N THR A 140 1.07 6.21 3.71
CA THR A 140 0.24 5.03 3.47
C THR A 140 -1.21 5.45 3.30
N LEU A 141 -2.02 4.61 2.65
CA LEU A 141 -3.45 4.85 2.48
C LEU A 141 -4.28 4.06 3.50
N VAL A 142 -3.61 3.27 4.31
CA VAL A 142 -4.21 2.41 5.35
C VAL A 142 -4.07 3.07 6.71
N ASP A 143 -5.10 2.93 7.53
CA ASP A 143 -4.96 3.12 8.97
C ASP A 143 -4.76 1.74 9.62
N CYS A 144 -3.52 1.34 9.74
CA CYS A 144 -3.15 0.02 10.23
C CYS A 144 -3.45 -0.11 11.73
N PRO A 145 -4.18 -1.16 12.16
CA PRO A 145 -4.45 -1.41 13.57
C PRO A 145 -3.19 -1.49 14.45
N SER A 146 -2.09 -1.98 13.90
CA SER A 146 -0.80 -2.03 14.60
C SER A 146 -0.27 -0.65 15.03
N ASN A 147 -0.81 0.44 14.48
CA ASN A 147 -0.51 1.79 14.94
C ASN A 147 -1.16 2.15 16.29
N TYR A 148 -2.13 1.35 16.77
CA TYR A 148 -2.89 1.60 18.00
C TYR A 148 -2.60 0.59 19.10
N ILE A 149 -2.01 -0.56 18.74
CA ILE A 149 -1.77 -1.66 19.67
C ILE A 149 -0.33 -1.62 20.11
N ASP A 150 -0.18 -1.66 21.42
CA ASP A 150 1.07 -1.86 22.10
C ASP A 150 1.40 -3.37 22.05
N GLU A 151 2.11 -3.80 21.04
CA GLU A 151 2.68 -5.15 21.02
C GLU A 151 4.00 -5.11 21.82
N PRO A 152 4.04 -5.72 23.03
CA PRO A 152 5.21 -5.67 23.89
C PRO A 152 6.41 -6.41 23.33
N GLU A 153 6.16 -7.36 22.42
CA GLU A 153 7.18 -8.21 21.79
C GLU A 153 6.99 -8.22 20.26
N ASP A 154 8.09 -8.28 19.53
CA ASP A 154 8.06 -8.55 18.10
C ASP A 154 7.80 -10.06 17.85
N ARG A 155 7.62 -10.43 16.57
CA ARG A 155 7.38 -11.83 16.16
C ARG A 155 8.51 -12.79 16.56
N ARG A 156 9.66 -12.27 16.97
CA ARG A 156 10.82 -13.04 17.44
C ARG A 156 10.82 -13.21 18.96
N GLY A 157 9.80 -12.68 19.66
CA GLY A 157 9.76 -12.67 21.13
C GLY A 157 10.76 -11.69 21.75
N LEU A 158 11.30 -10.75 20.98
CA LEU A 158 12.18 -9.71 21.51
C LEU A 158 11.35 -8.50 21.95
N PRO A 159 11.75 -7.84 23.06
CA PRO A 159 11.09 -6.64 23.51
C PRO A 159 11.00 -5.61 22.37
N ASN A 160 9.81 -5.14 22.11
CA ASN A 160 9.56 -4.11 21.08
C ASN A 160 9.98 -2.74 21.63
N ASN A 161 11.27 -2.58 21.90
CA ASN A 161 11.86 -1.38 22.50
C ASN A 161 11.92 -0.20 21.53
N ASP A 162 11.83 -0.49 20.23
CA ASP A 162 11.78 0.51 19.16
C ASP A 162 10.32 0.87 18.82
N ARG A 163 9.56 1.21 19.84
CA ARG A 163 8.35 1.99 19.63
C ARG A 163 8.80 3.32 19.05
N GLY A 164 8.99 3.33 17.74
CA GLY A 164 8.98 4.58 17.03
C GLY A 164 7.71 5.27 17.52
N ASP A 165 7.84 6.31 18.29
CA ASP A 165 6.85 6.89 19.16
C ASP A 165 5.57 7.31 18.41
N GLY A 166 4.88 6.32 17.81
CA GLY A 166 3.60 6.49 17.13
C GLY A 166 2.51 6.97 18.10
N SER A 167 2.76 6.87 19.41
CA SER A 167 1.88 7.38 20.44
C SER A 167 1.84 8.92 20.47
N THR A 168 2.85 9.59 19.94
CA THR A 168 2.93 11.07 19.82
C THR A 168 2.67 11.57 18.41
N GLY A 169 2.01 10.77 17.57
CA GLY A 169 1.69 11.13 16.21
C GLY A 169 0.96 12.48 16.12
N MET A 170 1.56 13.44 15.41
CA MET A 170 0.93 14.73 15.18
C MET A 170 -0.28 14.56 14.26
N ILE A 171 -1.46 14.98 14.70
CA ILE A 171 -2.67 15.00 13.87
C ILE A 171 -2.67 16.26 13.01
N ILE A 172 -2.83 16.08 11.71
CA ILE A 172 -2.79 17.16 10.72
C ILE A 172 -4.05 17.09 9.86
N GLY A 173 -4.68 18.23 9.60
CA GLY A 173 -5.82 18.31 8.70
C GLY A 173 -5.38 18.09 7.25
N GLY A 174 -5.85 16.98 6.65
CA GLY A 174 -5.73 16.69 5.23
C GLY A 174 -6.67 17.55 4.37
N THR A 175 -7.05 17.07 3.21
CA THR A 175 -8.04 17.73 2.33
C THR A 175 -9.47 17.45 2.77
N ASP A 176 -9.80 16.18 2.98
CA ASP A 176 -11.14 15.71 3.35
C ASP A 176 -11.19 15.02 4.72
N ARG A 177 -10.04 14.60 5.25
CA ARG A 177 -9.93 13.83 6.50
C ARG A 177 -8.67 14.19 7.28
N PRO A 178 -8.65 13.89 8.60
CA PRO A 178 -7.44 14.05 9.41
C PRO A 178 -6.43 12.95 9.07
N TRP A 179 -5.16 13.32 9.16
CA TRP A 179 -3.98 12.47 9.00
C TRP A 179 -3.12 12.54 10.24
N ARG A 180 -2.23 11.60 10.40
CA ARG A 180 -1.23 11.61 11.46
C ARG A 180 0.12 11.13 10.97
N THR A 181 1.17 11.45 11.70
CA THR A 181 2.45 10.78 11.54
C THR A 181 2.35 9.35 12.07
N ILE A 182 2.97 8.41 11.38
CA ILE A 182 3.00 6.98 11.71
C ILE A 182 4.40 6.44 11.56
N CYS A 183 4.65 5.21 12.02
CA CYS A 183 5.96 4.55 11.92
C CYS A 183 5.92 3.20 11.21
N HIS A 184 4.74 2.81 10.69
CA HIS A 184 4.54 1.51 10.06
C HIS A 184 3.63 1.65 8.83
N THR A 185 3.95 0.95 7.73
CA THR A 185 3.22 1.03 6.47
C THR A 185 2.69 -0.32 5.97
N GLY A 186 3.14 -1.44 6.55
CA GLY A 186 2.92 -2.78 6.00
C GLY A 186 3.63 -2.98 4.66
N VAL A 187 4.72 -2.24 4.41
CA VAL A 187 5.48 -2.23 3.15
C VAL A 187 4.63 -1.79 1.94
N THR A 188 3.53 -1.10 2.21
CA THR A 188 2.65 -0.49 1.21
C THR A 188 2.65 1.01 1.39
N PHE A 189 3.19 1.74 0.41
CA PHE A 189 3.42 3.18 0.56
C PHE A 189 3.44 3.94 -0.76
N LEU A 190 2.96 5.17 -0.71
CA LEU A 190 3.19 6.22 -1.70
C LEU A 190 4.37 7.06 -1.23
N LEU A 191 5.43 7.18 -2.03
CA LEU A 191 6.62 7.92 -1.65
C LEU A 191 7.29 8.63 -2.83
N GLU A 192 8.14 9.60 -2.53
CA GLU A 192 9.07 10.15 -3.51
C GLU A 192 10.14 9.10 -3.85
N LYS A 193 10.37 8.83 -5.14
CA LYS A 193 11.39 7.85 -5.55
C LYS A 193 12.78 8.15 -4.96
N GLY A 194 13.07 9.42 -4.70
CA GLY A 194 14.30 9.85 -4.04
C GLY A 194 14.54 9.18 -2.68
N VAL A 195 13.48 8.73 -2.00
CA VAL A 195 13.61 7.94 -0.77
C VAL A 195 14.36 6.64 -1.05
N LEU A 196 13.92 5.88 -2.06
CA LEU A 196 14.56 4.61 -2.44
C LEU A 196 15.97 4.83 -2.99
N GLN A 197 16.22 5.94 -3.66
CA GLN A 197 17.55 6.25 -4.21
C GLN A 197 18.57 6.61 -3.13
N ASN A 198 18.15 7.32 -2.09
CA ASN A 198 19.04 7.79 -1.03
C ASN A 198 19.14 6.81 0.15
N TYR A 199 18.10 6.02 0.40
CA TYR A 199 18.01 5.13 1.56
C TYR A 199 17.73 3.67 1.15
N TRP A 200 18.38 3.19 0.08
CA TRP A 200 18.12 1.86 -0.48
C TRP A 200 18.33 0.70 0.49
N GLN A 201 19.33 0.82 1.38
CA GLN A 201 19.74 -0.32 2.22
C GLN A 201 18.60 -0.88 3.08
N PRO A 202 17.87 -0.11 3.91
CA PRO A 202 16.78 -0.67 4.72
C PRO A 202 15.66 -1.30 3.87
N PHE A 203 15.36 -0.75 2.70
CA PHE A 203 14.36 -1.34 1.79
C PHE A 203 14.83 -2.67 1.21
N ASN A 204 16.08 -2.77 0.81
CA ASN A 204 16.67 -4.01 0.31
C ASN A 204 16.77 -5.07 1.40
N GLU A 205 17.08 -4.69 2.63
CA GLU A 205 17.15 -5.62 3.77
C GLU A 205 15.76 -6.17 4.10
N ILE A 206 14.75 -5.33 4.23
CA ILE A 206 13.40 -5.82 4.53
C ILE A 206 12.89 -6.75 3.44
N ALA A 207 13.13 -6.43 2.17
CA ALA A 207 12.72 -7.28 1.06
C ALA A 207 13.39 -8.66 1.08
N ARG A 208 14.66 -8.73 1.46
CA ARG A 208 15.41 -10.00 1.47
C ARG A 208 15.14 -10.88 2.66
N TYR A 209 14.84 -10.28 3.80
CA TYR A 209 14.83 -10.98 5.08
C TYR A 209 13.44 -11.01 5.74
N TRP A 210 12.40 -10.59 5.04
CA TRP A 210 11.02 -10.75 5.51
C TRP A 210 10.67 -12.24 5.66
N PRO A 211 9.99 -12.70 6.73
CA PRO A 211 9.47 -11.91 7.86
C PRO A 211 10.41 -11.80 9.07
N TYR A 212 11.69 -12.11 8.89
CA TYR A 212 12.68 -12.08 10.01
C TYR A 212 13.06 -10.65 10.42
N LEU A 213 12.94 -9.69 9.51
CA LEU A 213 13.09 -8.28 9.83
C LEU A 213 11.73 -7.61 9.87
N GLU A 214 11.52 -6.83 10.91
CA GLU A 214 10.30 -6.04 11.06
C GLU A 214 10.50 -4.62 10.52
N GLU A 215 9.43 -4.08 9.95
CA GLU A 215 9.45 -2.75 9.36
C GLU A 215 9.83 -1.69 10.40
N ARG A 216 9.27 -1.75 11.60
CA ARG A 216 9.53 -0.78 12.66
C ARG A 216 11.01 -0.68 13.03
N SER A 217 11.67 -1.80 13.23
CA SER A 217 13.09 -1.83 13.59
C SER A 217 14.00 -1.45 12.41
N THR A 218 13.62 -1.83 11.20
CA THR A 218 14.41 -1.58 9.98
C THR A 218 14.37 -0.12 9.58
N PHE A 219 13.21 0.55 9.74
CA PHE A 219 13.02 1.93 9.32
C PHE A 219 12.99 2.94 10.48
N ASN A 220 13.34 2.54 11.70
CA ASN A 220 13.29 3.42 12.89
C ASN A 220 14.11 4.71 12.76
N LYS A 221 15.19 4.67 11.97
CA LYS A 221 16.06 5.84 11.69
C LYS A 221 15.67 6.59 10.42
N LEU A 222 14.65 6.15 9.74
CA LEU A 222 14.19 6.73 8.46
C LEU A 222 12.87 7.50 8.64
N TRP A 223 11.84 6.80 9.17
CA TRP A 223 10.52 7.41 9.32
C TRP A 223 10.52 8.51 10.37
N ASN A 224 10.01 9.66 10.00
CA ASN A 224 9.88 10.87 10.80
C ASN A 224 11.23 11.49 11.28
N THR A 225 12.35 11.00 10.76
CA THR A 225 13.69 11.60 10.95
C THR A 225 14.24 12.16 9.65
N GLU A 226 14.18 11.40 8.56
CA GLU A 226 14.63 11.76 7.22
C GLU A 226 13.46 11.86 6.25
N VAL A 227 12.43 11.03 6.45
CA VAL A 227 11.23 10.94 5.61
C VAL A 227 10.01 11.13 6.50
N GLY A 228 9.24 12.18 6.27
CA GLY A 228 7.96 12.38 6.95
C GLY A 228 6.95 11.31 6.49
N LEU A 229 6.51 10.44 7.38
CA LEU A 229 5.57 9.38 7.07
C LEU A 229 4.19 9.70 7.64
N PHE A 230 3.17 9.69 6.77
CA PHE A 230 1.80 10.04 7.13
C PHE A 230 0.81 8.93 6.77
N GLY A 231 -0.17 8.71 7.65
CA GLY A 231 -1.31 7.84 7.42
C GLY A 231 -2.63 8.55 7.72
N PRO A 232 -3.73 8.21 7.04
CA PRO A 232 -5.05 8.77 7.31
C PRO A 232 -5.62 8.18 8.60
N LEU A 233 -6.38 8.95 9.40
CA LEU A 233 -7.16 8.43 10.55
C LEU A 233 -8.45 7.72 10.09
N VAL A 234 -8.96 8.11 8.92
CA VAL A 234 -10.02 7.39 8.24
C VAL A 234 -9.39 6.79 6.99
N PRO A 235 -9.30 5.47 6.87
CA PRO A 235 -8.53 4.83 5.82
C PRO A 235 -9.04 5.16 4.41
N LEU A 236 -8.14 5.14 3.45
CA LEU A 236 -8.40 5.25 2.00
C LEU A 236 -8.33 3.89 1.32
N SER A 237 -7.73 2.92 1.99
CA SER A 237 -7.72 1.51 1.60
C SER A 237 -7.70 0.61 2.83
N TYR A 238 -8.16 -0.62 2.66
CA TYR A 238 -8.16 -1.65 3.70
C TYR A 238 -7.26 -2.80 3.28
N HIS A 239 -6.40 -3.24 4.20
CA HIS A 239 -5.63 -4.47 4.05
C HIS A 239 -6.51 -5.67 4.44
N LEU A 240 -6.86 -6.52 3.49
CA LEU A 240 -7.82 -7.62 3.69
C LEU A 240 -7.22 -8.84 4.40
N TRP A 241 -5.97 -8.76 4.76
CA TRP A 241 -5.25 -9.83 5.42
C TRP A 241 -5.35 -9.80 6.96
N GLU A 242 -5.48 -8.61 7.54
CA GLU A 242 -5.43 -8.44 8.98
C GLU A 242 -6.74 -8.89 9.64
N ASN A 243 -6.66 -9.94 10.46
CA ASN A 243 -7.76 -10.41 11.28
C ASN A 243 -7.87 -9.55 12.55
N HIS A 244 -8.20 -8.27 12.39
CA HIS A 244 -8.29 -7.35 13.52
C HIS A 244 -9.74 -7.09 13.92
N PRO A 245 -10.11 -7.23 15.23
CA PRO A 245 -11.49 -7.11 15.68
C PRO A 245 -12.11 -5.72 15.47
N PHE A 246 -11.28 -4.70 15.24
CA PHE A 246 -11.75 -3.31 15.02
C PHE A 246 -11.77 -2.92 13.52
N TYR A 247 -11.49 -3.85 12.62
CA TYR A 247 -11.59 -3.59 11.19
C TYR A 247 -13.02 -3.85 10.72
N PRO A 248 -13.76 -2.85 10.24
CA PRO A 248 -15.15 -3.01 9.81
C PRO A 248 -15.27 -3.72 8.46
N VAL A 249 -14.35 -4.64 8.14
CA VAL A 249 -14.23 -5.22 6.81
C VAL A 249 -15.26 -6.29 6.52
N ASP A 250 -15.84 -6.91 7.56
CA ASP A 250 -16.90 -7.91 7.37
C ASP A 250 -18.11 -7.31 6.64
N ASP A 251 -18.37 -6.04 6.88
CA ASP A 251 -19.41 -5.29 6.18
C ASP A 251 -19.05 -4.95 4.73
N LEU A 252 -17.76 -4.88 4.39
CA LEU A 252 -17.30 -4.56 3.03
C LEU A 252 -17.27 -5.79 2.11
N TRP A 253 -17.32 -7.00 2.68
CA TRP A 253 -17.31 -8.23 1.89
C TRP A 253 -18.69 -8.62 1.35
N ASP A 254 -19.77 -8.16 1.94
CA ASP A 254 -21.12 -8.30 1.39
C ASP A 254 -21.17 -7.59 0.03
N ASP A 255 -21.42 -8.34 -1.04
CA ASP A 255 -21.46 -7.80 -2.40
C ASP A 255 -22.46 -6.66 -2.55
N ASN A 256 -23.54 -6.67 -1.78
CA ASN A 256 -24.53 -5.60 -1.77
C ASN A 256 -24.05 -4.40 -0.97
N LYS A 257 -23.41 -4.60 0.16
CA LYS A 257 -22.81 -3.54 0.99
C LYS A 257 -21.55 -2.97 0.32
N TYR A 258 -20.73 -3.80 -0.37
CA TYR A 258 -19.59 -3.31 -1.14
C TYR A 258 -20.05 -2.39 -2.27
N LYS A 259 -21.09 -2.76 -3.02
CA LYS A 259 -21.71 -1.89 -4.04
C LYS A 259 -22.29 -0.62 -3.41
N TYR A 260 -22.91 -0.74 -2.25
CA TYR A 260 -23.51 0.35 -1.51
C TYR A 260 -22.45 1.30 -0.98
N ASN A 261 -21.43 0.80 -0.30
CA ASN A 261 -20.35 1.62 0.24
C ASN A 261 -19.50 2.28 -0.88
N CYS A 262 -19.24 1.58 -1.98
CA CYS A 262 -18.59 2.20 -3.13
C CYS A 262 -19.47 3.24 -3.80
N ASN A 263 -20.79 3.03 -3.88
CA ASN A 263 -21.72 3.96 -4.50
C ASN A 263 -22.06 5.15 -3.60
N GLU A 264 -22.18 4.97 -2.29
CA GLU A 264 -22.35 6.08 -1.33
C GLU A 264 -21.12 6.98 -1.28
N LEU A 265 -19.93 6.39 -1.34
CA LEU A 265 -18.68 7.15 -1.39
C LEU A 265 -18.46 7.83 -2.75
N LEU A 266 -19.10 7.33 -3.81
CA LEU A 266 -19.14 8.01 -5.11
C LEU A 266 -20.20 9.11 -5.18
N ALA A 267 -21.22 9.05 -4.30
CA ALA A 267 -22.31 10.02 -4.23
C ALA A 267 -22.08 11.15 -3.21
N ALA A 268 -21.08 11.01 -2.35
CA ALA A 268 -20.67 12.03 -1.37
C ALA A 268 -19.44 12.80 -1.84
#